data_dce133134ac768dd97e3802720c45551
#
_entry.id   dce133134ac768dd97e3802720c45551
#
_cell.length_a   1.000
_cell.length_b   1.000
_cell.length_c   1.000
_cell.angle_alpha   90.00
_cell.angle_beta   90.00
_cell.angle_gamma   90.00
#
_symmetry.space_group_name_H-M   'P 1'
#
loop_
_entity.id
_entity.type
_entity.pdbx_description
1 polymer ?
#
loop_
_entity_poly.entity_id
_entity_poly.type
_entity_poly.pdbx_seq_one_letter_code
_entity_poly.pdbx_strand_id
1 'polypeptide(L)'
;ECGGNGRSEVNPPATGNQWGYGAVNCGSWTGVRLRDVLEDAGIKEDAVYVGYYGTDKHLSGDPKKVVISRGVPIKKAMEDETLIAFELNGEDIPVVHGYPLRLVVGGWPASASGKWLHKLVVRNKVHDGPKMESPSYRVPKYPVKPGSKVPDEDMMIIESMPVKSVITYPKTGAVVKPGQTFEVRGHAWAGDLTVGKVEISLDFGQTWEEANLKEPLNRLAWQDFRTEVSIPEKGYYEIWVKATDENGKSQPMVVRGWNRRGYLNNATHRIAVKVE
;
A
#
# COMPACT_ATOMS: atom_id res chain seq x y z
N GLU A 1 0.78 3.15 -0.47
CA GLU A 1 1.41 2.13 0.40
C GLU A 1 2.72 1.66 -0.22
N CYS A 2 3.78 1.51 0.57
CA CYS A 2 4.99 0.85 0.12
C CYS A 2 4.70 -0.64 -0.12
N GLY A 3 5.14 -1.21 -1.26
CA GLY A 3 4.97 -2.63 -1.53
C GLY A 3 5.58 -3.56 -0.47
N GLY A 4 6.53 -3.06 0.32
CA GLY A 4 7.15 -3.76 1.46
C GLY A 4 6.61 -3.38 2.83
N ASN A 5 5.45 -2.72 2.92
CA ASN A 5 4.81 -2.39 4.19
C ASN A 5 4.43 -3.69 4.94
N GLY A 6 4.95 -3.86 6.17
CA GLY A 6 4.82 -5.11 6.95
C GLY A 6 5.88 -6.17 6.60
N ARG A 7 6.98 -5.83 5.93
CA ARG A 7 8.05 -6.79 5.58
C ARG A 7 8.69 -7.45 6.78
N SER A 8 8.77 -6.76 7.92
CA SER A 8 9.33 -7.31 9.18
C SER A 8 8.62 -8.57 9.68
N GLU A 9 7.38 -8.79 9.25
CA GLU A 9 6.57 -9.96 9.64
C GLU A 9 6.84 -11.21 8.76
N VAL A 10 7.61 -11.06 7.67
CA VAL A 10 7.90 -12.18 6.76
C VAL A 10 8.99 -13.05 7.35
N ASN A 11 8.71 -14.33 7.53
CA ASN A 11 9.64 -15.32 8.07
C ASN A 11 9.77 -16.53 7.13
N PRO A 12 10.99 -16.95 6.75
CA PRO A 12 12.30 -16.32 6.99
C PRO A 12 12.40 -14.88 6.46
N PRO A 13 13.25 -14.03 7.07
CA PRO A 13 13.32 -12.61 6.73
C PRO A 13 13.58 -12.36 5.25
N ALA A 14 12.77 -11.49 4.65
CA ALA A 14 12.94 -11.03 3.27
C ALA A 14 13.99 -9.92 3.19
N THR A 15 14.57 -9.72 2.00
CA THR A 15 15.57 -8.67 1.78
C THR A 15 14.94 -7.30 1.59
N GLY A 16 15.56 -6.26 2.14
CA GLY A 16 15.12 -4.86 2.04
C GLY A 16 14.95 -4.22 3.41
N ASN A 17 14.49 -2.96 3.42
CA ASN A 17 14.18 -2.25 4.67
C ASN A 17 13.05 -2.98 5.41
N GLN A 18 13.29 -3.29 6.67
CA GLN A 18 12.36 -4.03 7.52
C GLN A 18 11.25 -3.09 8.05
N TRP A 19 10.36 -2.66 7.14
CA TRP A 19 9.21 -1.84 7.51
C TRP A 19 8.24 -2.63 8.39
N GLY A 20 7.76 -2.01 9.47
CA GLY A 20 6.53 -2.40 10.13
C GLY A 20 5.31 -1.99 9.29
N TYR A 21 4.22 -1.64 9.95
CA TYR A 21 2.94 -1.33 9.26
C TYR A 21 2.74 0.16 8.91
N GLY A 22 3.71 1.03 9.22
CA GLY A 22 3.59 2.48 9.03
C GLY A 22 3.99 3.01 7.65
N ALA A 23 4.37 2.15 6.71
CA ALA A 23 4.81 2.58 5.39
C ALA A 23 3.62 2.83 4.43
N VAL A 24 2.65 3.61 4.87
CA VAL A 24 1.44 3.99 4.15
C VAL A 24 1.08 5.44 4.45
N ASN A 25 0.44 6.12 3.51
CA ASN A 25 -0.05 7.49 3.67
C ASN A 25 -1.33 7.69 2.84
N CYS A 26 -2.25 8.49 3.37
CA CYS A 26 -3.43 8.97 2.67
C CYS A 26 -3.51 10.49 2.89
N GLY A 27 -2.95 11.26 1.96
CA GLY A 27 -3.00 12.71 1.94
C GLY A 27 -4.00 13.23 0.92
N SER A 28 -4.43 14.48 1.08
CA SER A 28 -5.22 15.20 0.07
C SER A 28 -4.27 15.78 -0.97
N TRP A 29 -4.37 15.33 -2.21
CA TRP A 29 -3.52 15.76 -3.31
C TRP A 29 -4.28 16.68 -4.25
N THR A 30 -3.69 17.83 -4.57
CA THR A 30 -4.16 18.74 -5.63
C THR A 30 -3.25 18.61 -6.84
N GLY A 31 -3.84 18.46 -8.03
CA GLY A 31 -3.08 18.30 -9.26
C GLY A 31 -3.96 18.30 -10.50
N VAL A 32 -3.33 18.15 -11.67
CA VAL A 32 -4.01 17.90 -12.93
C VAL A 32 -4.13 16.39 -13.15
N ARG A 33 -5.23 15.95 -13.75
CA ARG A 33 -5.38 14.54 -14.11
C ARG A 33 -4.34 14.18 -15.17
N LEU A 34 -3.68 13.06 -14.98
CA LEU A 34 -2.71 12.57 -15.97
C LEU A 34 -3.36 12.38 -17.34
N ARG A 35 -4.60 11.92 -17.37
CA ARG A 35 -5.39 11.75 -18.60
C ARG A 35 -5.43 13.03 -19.43
N ASP A 36 -5.76 14.16 -18.83
CA ASP A 36 -5.92 15.43 -19.55
C ASP A 36 -4.59 15.86 -20.22
N VAL A 37 -3.47 15.65 -19.51
CA VAL A 37 -2.13 15.92 -20.05
C VAL A 37 -1.76 14.99 -21.21
N LEU A 38 -2.14 13.70 -21.10
CA LEU A 38 -1.88 12.72 -22.16
C LEU A 38 -2.72 12.99 -23.41
N GLU A 39 -3.97 13.37 -23.25
CA GLU A 39 -4.90 13.72 -24.33
C GLU A 39 -4.43 15.00 -25.06
N ASP A 40 -4.04 16.04 -24.31
CA ASP A 40 -3.49 17.28 -24.87
C ASP A 40 -2.17 17.04 -25.63
N ALA A 41 -1.33 16.13 -25.15
CA ALA A 41 -0.10 15.73 -25.80
C ALA A 41 -0.31 14.84 -27.04
N GLY A 42 -1.54 14.43 -27.35
CA GLY A 42 -1.86 13.60 -28.51
C GLY A 42 -1.42 12.14 -28.33
N ILE A 43 -1.86 11.51 -27.26
CA ILE A 43 -1.59 10.07 -27.02
C ILE A 43 -2.07 9.23 -28.20
N LYS A 44 -1.26 8.27 -28.64
CA LYS A 44 -1.59 7.37 -29.74
C LYS A 44 -2.43 6.18 -29.28
N GLU A 45 -3.21 5.61 -30.19
CA GLU A 45 -4.09 4.47 -29.91
C GLU A 45 -3.33 3.20 -29.50
N ASP A 46 -2.08 3.03 -29.95
CA ASP A 46 -1.24 1.89 -29.58
C ASP A 46 -0.54 2.04 -28.22
N ALA A 47 -0.87 3.05 -27.42
CA ALA A 47 -0.32 3.26 -26.10
C ALA A 47 -0.72 2.12 -25.13
N VAL A 48 0.28 1.52 -24.48
CA VAL A 48 0.11 0.39 -23.55
C VAL A 48 0.45 0.80 -22.11
N TYR A 49 1.45 1.67 -21.96
CA TYR A 49 2.03 1.98 -20.65
C TYR A 49 2.53 3.40 -20.55
N VAL A 50 2.46 4.00 -19.38
CA VAL A 50 3.05 5.31 -19.07
C VAL A 50 4.12 5.12 -18.02
N GLY A 51 5.38 5.42 -18.38
CA GLY A 51 6.52 5.43 -17.45
C GLY A 51 6.88 6.84 -17.00
N TYR A 52 7.49 6.98 -15.83
CA TYR A 52 7.96 8.25 -15.31
C TYR A 52 9.47 8.23 -15.03
N TYR A 53 10.08 9.41 -15.03
CA TYR A 53 11.43 9.67 -14.55
C TYR A 53 11.42 10.87 -13.61
N GLY A 54 12.12 10.75 -12.49
CA GLY A 54 12.40 11.84 -11.54
C GLY A 54 13.76 12.50 -11.82
N THR A 55 13.99 13.65 -11.17
CA THR A 55 15.29 14.38 -11.21
C THR A 55 16.26 13.93 -10.13
N ASP A 56 15.85 12.99 -9.25
CA ASP A 56 16.67 12.50 -8.16
C ASP A 56 17.91 11.76 -8.66
N LYS A 57 19.00 11.89 -7.90
CA LYS A 57 20.30 11.31 -8.25
C LYS A 57 20.49 9.98 -7.52
N HIS A 58 21.13 9.03 -8.20
CA HIS A 58 21.51 7.77 -7.58
C HIS A 58 22.54 8.01 -6.46
N LEU A 59 22.36 7.32 -5.32
CA LEU A 59 23.20 7.48 -4.13
C LEU A 59 24.71 7.20 -4.39
N SER A 60 25.05 6.50 -5.46
CA SER A 60 26.46 6.33 -5.88
C SER A 60 27.10 7.59 -6.48
N GLY A 61 26.30 8.65 -6.71
CA GLY A 61 26.79 9.85 -7.40
C GLY A 61 26.95 9.72 -8.92
N ASP A 62 26.73 8.53 -9.51
CA ASP A 62 26.84 8.30 -10.95
C ASP A 62 25.65 8.95 -11.70
N PRO A 63 25.88 9.99 -12.50
CA PRO A 63 24.81 10.70 -13.21
C PRO A 63 24.14 9.87 -14.31
N LYS A 64 24.75 8.77 -14.73
CA LYS A 64 24.20 7.84 -15.73
C LYS A 64 23.21 6.84 -15.13
N LYS A 65 23.18 6.70 -13.81
CA LYS A 65 22.26 5.77 -13.13
C LYS A 65 20.97 6.48 -12.77
N VAL A 66 19.88 6.03 -13.35
CA VAL A 66 18.52 6.40 -12.93
C VAL A 66 18.17 5.63 -11.67
N VAL A 67 17.64 6.32 -10.65
CA VAL A 67 17.32 5.72 -9.34
C VAL A 67 16.19 4.71 -9.48
N ILE A 68 15.08 5.17 -10.06
CA ILE A 68 13.88 4.39 -10.32
C ILE A 68 13.11 5.03 -11.46
N SER A 69 12.59 4.21 -12.35
CA SER A 69 11.65 4.63 -13.38
C SER A 69 10.61 3.52 -13.52
N ARG A 70 9.51 3.72 -12.86
CA ARG A 70 8.36 2.83 -12.95
C ARG A 70 7.24 3.48 -13.74
N GLY A 71 6.11 2.83 -13.80
CA GLY A 71 4.94 3.35 -14.50
C GLY A 71 3.73 2.49 -14.23
N VAL A 72 2.69 2.77 -15.00
CA VAL A 72 1.39 2.11 -14.91
C VAL A 72 0.84 1.82 -16.30
N PRO A 73 -0.01 0.79 -16.46
CA PRO A 73 -0.76 0.57 -17.69
C PRO A 73 -1.57 1.80 -18.08
N ILE A 74 -1.79 1.98 -19.38
CA ILE A 74 -2.56 3.12 -19.88
C ILE A 74 -3.93 3.22 -19.23
N LYS A 75 -4.59 2.08 -18.96
CA LYS A 75 -5.89 2.05 -18.27
C LYS A 75 -5.82 2.77 -16.91
N LYS A 76 -4.78 2.53 -16.12
CA LYS A 76 -4.58 3.18 -14.81
C LYS A 76 -4.18 4.64 -14.95
N ALA A 77 -3.38 4.97 -15.97
CA ALA A 77 -2.98 6.35 -16.26
C ALA A 77 -4.17 7.25 -16.64
N MET A 78 -5.20 6.68 -17.25
CA MET A 78 -6.42 7.39 -17.71
C MET A 78 -7.51 7.51 -16.63
N GLU A 79 -7.30 6.97 -15.43
CA GLU A 79 -8.23 7.15 -14.31
C GLU A 79 -8.22 8.58 -13.78
N ASP A 80 -9.37 9.07 -13.33
CA ASP A 80 -9.53 10.45 -12.82
C ASP A 80 -8.65 10.75 -11.62
N GLU A 81 -8.37 9.74 -10.80
CA GLU A 81 -7.57 9.88 -9.58
C GLU A 81 -6.06 9.70 -9.81
N THR A 82 -5.63 9.44 -11.04
CA THR A 82 -4.19 9.44 -11.37
C THR A 82 -3.76 10.86 -11.71
N LEU A 83 -2.94 11.47 -10.86
CA LEU A 83 -2.65 12.90 -10.88
C LEU A 83 -1.15 13.19 -11.13
N ILE A 84 -0.89 14.29 -11.82
CA ILE A 84 0.35 15.06 -11.67
C ILE A 84 0.07 16.10 -10.60
N ALA A 85 0.49 15.80 -9.36
CA ALA A 85 0.19 16.61 -8.19
C ALA A 85 1.25 17.68 -7.96
N PHE A 86 0.82 18.85 -7.47
CA PHE A 86 1.66 20.00 -7.11
C PHE A 86 1.39 20.48 -5.67
N GLU A 87 0.30 20.01 -5.00
CA GLU A 87 0.03 20.27 -3.59
C GLU A 87 -0.25 18.99 -2.81
N LEU A 88 0.02 19.06 -1.51
CA LEU A 88 -0.31 18.04 -0.51
C LEU A 88 -0.96 18.71 0.70
N ASN A 89 -2.20 18.32 1.03
CA ASN A 89 -2.99 18.88 2.14
C ASN A 89 -3.20 20.41 2.06
N GLY A 90 -3.34 20.94 0.83
CA GLY A 90 -3.56 22.36 0.58
C GLY A 90 -2.33 23.23 0.62
N GLU A 91 -1.14 22.65 0.71
CA GLU A 91 0.15 23.32 0.70
C GLU A 91 1.05 22.79 -0.41
N ASP A 92 2.11 23.52 -0.76
CA ASP A 92 3.15 23.03 -1.67
C ASP A 92 3.68 21.68 -1.21
N ILE A 93 3.94 20.77 -2.15
CA ILE A 93 4.53 19.48 -1.82
C ILE A 93 5.89 19.69 -1.15
N PRO A 94 6.14 19.19 0.07
CA PRO A 94 7.46 19.26 0.67
C PRO A 94 8.55 18.68 -0.25
N VAL A 95 9.73 19.28 -0.27
CA VAL A 95 10.85 18.87 -1.15
C VAL A 95 11.12 17.37 -1.05
N VAL A 96 11.14 16.81 0.18
CA VAL A 96 11.37 15.37 0.42
C VAL A 96 10.24 14.48 -0.12
N HIS A 97 9.06 15.05 -0.39
CA HIS A 97 7.88 14.38 -0.92
C HIS A 97 7.69 14.57 -2.43
N GLY A 98 8.58 15.35 -3.09
CA GLY A 98 8.63 15.40 -4.54
C GLY A 98 8.33 16.74 -5.19
N TYR A 99 8.44 17.87 -4.46
CA TYR A 99 8.33 19.22 -5.04
C TYR A 99 9.19 19.38 -6.29
N PRO A 100 8.77 20.10 -7.37
CA PRO A 100 7.48 20.78 -7.48
C PRO A 100 6.33 19.87 -7.95
N LEU A 101 6.63 18.78 -8.63
CA LEU A 101 5.63 17.90 -9.24
C LEU A 101 5.91 16.44 -8.90
N ARG A 102 4.86 15.69 -8.63
CA ARG A 102 4.95 14.25 -8.52
C ARG A 102 3.78 13.54 -9.19
N LEU A 103 4.01 12.33 -9.64
CA LEU A 103 2.95 11.42 -10.04
C LEU A 103 2.30 10.83 -8.78
N VAL A 104 0.98 10.81 -8.73
CA VAL A 104 0.17 10.14 -7.70
C VAL A 104 -0.71 9.09 -8.35
N VAL A 105 -0.48 7.85 -7.96
CA VAL A 105 -1.23 6.67 -8.41
C VAL A 105 -1.82 6.00 -7.18
N GLY A 106 -3.02 6.39 -6.82
CA GLY A 106 -3.71 5.88 -5.62
C GLY A 106 -4.00 4.38 -5.72
N GLY A 107 -3.98 3.69 -4.57
CA GLY A 107 -4.25 2.25 -4.49
C GLY A 107 -3.13 1.33 -4.99
N TRP A 108 -2.09 1.88 -5.62
CA TRP A 108 -0.95 1.16 -6.17
C TRP A 108 0.31 1.29 -5.30
N PRO A 109 1.35 0.46 -5.52
CA PRO A 109 2.59 0.60 -4.77
C PRO A 109 3.15 2.02 -4.87
N ALA A 110 3.58 2.59 -3.76
CA ALA A 110 4.13 3.95 -3.69
C ALA A 110 5.26 4.21 -4.71
N SER A 111 5.92 3.15 -5.18
CA SER A 111 6.92 3.24 -6.25
C SER A 111 6.34 3.59 -7.63
N ALA A 112 5.02 3.49 -7.83
CA ALA A 112 4.36 3.98 -9.03
C ALA A 112 4.08 5.50 -8.95
N SER A 113 4.09 6.07 -7.75
CA SER A 113 3.88 7.50 -7.48
C SER A 113 5.22 8.24 -7.45
N GLY A 114 5.77 8.55 -8.65
CA GLY A 114 7.10 9.12 -8.82
C GLY A 114 7.24 10.53 -8.27
N LYS A 115 8.26 10.77 -7.42
CA LYS A 115 8.62 12.08 -6.88
C LYS A 115 9.52 12.86 -7.87
N TRP A 116 9.56 14.18 -7.70
CA TRP A 116 10.40 15.08 -8.52
C TRP A 116 10.23 14.82 -10.01
N LEU A 117 8.98 14.73 -10.43
CA LEU A 117 8.60 14.35 -11.78
C LEU A 117 9.25 15.27 -12.82
N HIS A 118 10.01 14.66 -13.73
CA HIS A 118 10.72 15.37 -14.79
C HIS A 118 10.21 14.99 -16.18
N LYS A 119 9.91 13.71 -16.38
CA LYS A 119 9.51 13.20 -17.70
C LYS A 119 8.51 12.06 -17.57
N LEU A 120 7.51 12.10 -18.43
CA LEU A 120 6.62 10.97 -18.70
C LEU A 120 6.96 10.39 -20.08
N VAL A 121 6.85 9.08 -20.22
CA VAL A 121 7.10 8.36 -21.47
C VAL A 121 5.95 7.41 -21.73
N VAL A 122 5.21 7.69 -22.80
CA VAL A 122 4.16 6.79 -23.28
C VAL A 122 4.81 5.70 -24.14
N ARG A 123 4.43 4.45 -23.89
CA ARG A 123 5.03 3.27 -24.55
C ARG A 123 3.93 2.41 -25.16
N ASN A 124 4.24 1.78 -26.29
CA ASN A 124 3.40 0.74 -26.90
C ASN A 124 3.73 -0.68 -26.38
N LYS A 125 4.43 -0.78 -25.27
CA LYS A 125 4.77 -1.99 -24.53
C LYS A 125 4.87 -1.68 -23.04
N VAL A 126 4.95 -2.70 -22.19
CA VAL A 126 5.26 -2.50 -20.76
C VAL A 126 6.56 -1.71 -20.62
N HIS A 127 6.56 -0.73 -19.72
CA HIS A 127 7.74 0.10 -19.47
C HIS A 127 8.93 -0.75 -19.02
N ASP A 128 10.10 -0.44 -19.54
CA ASP A 128 11.36 -1.17 -19.33
C ASP A 128 12.42 -0.32 -18.58
N GLY A 129 11.97 0.68 -17.83
CA GLY A 129 12.85 1.53 -17.03
C GLY A 129 13.43 0.83 -15.79
N PRO A 130 14.43 1.44 -15.12
CA PRO A 130 15.02 0.89 -13.92
C PRO A 130 14.00 0.53 -12.83
N LYS A 131 14.09 -0.67 -12.26
CA LYS A 131 13.14 -1.26 -11.28
C LYS A 131 11.80 -1.73 -11.88
N MET A 132 11.68 -1.81 -13.20
CA MET A 132 10.60 -2.55 -13.85
C MET A 132 10.95 -4.03 -14.06
N GLU A 133 12.23 -4.38 -14.05
CA GLU A 133 12.71 -5.75 -14.19
C GLU A 133 12.67 -6.50 -12.84
N SER A 134 12.58 -7.83 -12.95
CA SER A 134 12.66 -8.76 -11.81
C SER A 134 13.99 -8.62 -11.05
N PRO A 135 13.97 -8.81 -9.74
CA PRO A 135 12.83 -9.09 -8.84
C PRO A 135 12.19 -7.81 -8.25
N SER A 136 12.45 -6.64 -8.83
CA SER A 136 11.99 -5.36 -8.27
C SER A 136 10.50 -5.15 -8.49
N TYR A 137 9.74 -4.95 -7.39
CA TYR A 137 8.30 -4.71 -7.39
C TYR A 137 7.53 -5.77 -8.20
N ARG A 138 7.99 -7.01 -8.07
CA ARG A 138 7.35 -8.20 -8.61
C ARG A 138 7.22 -9.27 -7.54
N VAL A 139 6.22 -10.10 -7.67
CA VAL A 139 5.98 -11.27 -6.81
C VAL A 139 5.81 -12.52 -7.64
N PRO A 140 6.13 -13.71 -7.13
CA PRO A 140 5.84 -14.97 -7.82
C PRO A 140 4.34 -15.10 -8.13
N LYS A 141 4.01 -15.67 -9.29
CA LYS A 141 2.62 -15.97 -9.69
C LYS A 141 1.99 -17.09 -8.84
N TYR A 142 2.81 -17.88 -8.14
CA TYR A 142 2.41 -19.02 -7.32
C TYR A 142 3.23 -19.08 -6.02
N PRO A 143 2.76 -19.76 -4.97
CA PRO A 143 3.50 -19.94 -3.73
C PRO A 143 4.84 -20.64 -3.95
N VAL A 144 5.90 -20.11 -3.33
CA VAL A 144 7.26 -20.65 -3.42
C VAL A 144 7.85 -20.91 -2.03
N LYS A 145 8.77 -21.85 -1.95
CA LYS A 145 9.54 -22.10 -0.71
C LYS A 145 10.46 -20.92 -0.42
N PRO A 146 10.72 -20.60 0.87
CA PRO A 146 11.72 -19.61 1.23
C PRO A 146 13.08 -19.88 0.59
N GLY A 147 13.72 -18.81 0.08
CA GLY A 147 15.01 -18.92 -0.60
C GLY A 147 14.96 -19.30 -2.07
N SER A 148 13.78 -19.66 -2.62
CA SER A 148 13.64 -20.03 -4.02
C SER A 148 14.09 -18.93 -4.98
N LYS A 149 14.77 -19.33 -6.07
CA LYS A 149 14.94 -18.49 -7.26
C LYS A 149 13.77 -18.74 -8.18
N VAL A 150 13.05 -17.70 -8.53
CA VAL A 150 11.88 -17.75 -9.41
C VAL A 150 12.28 -17.19 -10.77
N PRO A 151 12.03 -17.87 -11.88
CA PRO A 151 12.26 -17.35 -13.22
C PRO A 151 11.48 -16.06 -13.48
N ASP A 152 11.99 -15.17 -14.31
CA ASP A 152 11.39 -13.85 -14.56
C ASP A 152 10.01 -13.93 -15.19
N GLU A 153 9.79 -14.92 -16.05
CA GLU A 153 8.48 -15.24 -16.66
C GLU A 153 7.41 -15.63 -15.65
N ASP A 154 7.82 -16.14 -14.48
CA ASP A 154 6.94 -16.52 -13.38
C ASP A 154 6.74 -15.40 -12.34
N MET A 155 7.30 -14.23 -12.59
CA MET A 155 7.14 -13.06 -11.75
C MET A 155 6.11 -12.09 -12.34
N MET A 156 5.14 -11.69 -11.55
CA MET A 156 4.14 -10.69 -11.94
C MET A 156 4.48 -9.32 -11.35
N ILE A 157 4.21 -8.26 -12.13
CA ILE A 157 4.32 -6.87 -11.66
C ILE A 157 3.27 -6.64 -10.56
N ILE A 158 3.67 -5.97 -9.49
CA ILE A 158 2.72 -5.53 -8.48
C ILE A 158 1.96 -4.32 -9.04
N GLU A 159 0.66 -4.48 -9.13
CA GLU A 159 -0.29 -3.46 -9.56
C GLU A 159 -1.12 -2.99 -8.35
N SER A 160 -2.43 -3.20 -8.36
CA SER A 160 -3.30 -2.85 -7.23
C SER A 160 -2.86 -3.55 -5.94
N MET A 161 -2.82 -2.79 -4.83
CA MET A 161 -2.46 -3.33 -3.51
C MET A 161 -3.63 -4.15 -2.95
N PRO A 162 -3.35 -5.26 -2.23
CA PRO A 162 -4.41 -6.07 -1.63
C PRO A 162 -5.09 -5.32 -0.48
N VAL A 163 -6.31 -5.76 -0.13
CA VAL A 163 -7.02 -5.29 1.06
C VAL A 163 -6.17 -5.45 2.32
N LYS A 164 -6.16 -4.41 3.15
CA LYS A 164 -5.36 -4.35 4.38
C LYS A 164 -6.00 -3.42 5.40
N SER A 165 -5.76 -3.69 6.68
CA SER A 165 -6.14 -2.82 7.79
C SER A 165 -5.04 -2.77 8.84
N VAL A 166 -5.01 -1.69 9.61
CA VAL A 166 -4.10 -1.50 10.75
C VAL A 166 -4.84 -0.84 11.90
N ILE A 167 -4.60 -1.33 13.12
CA ILE A 167 -5.04 -0.67 14.35
C ILE A 167 -4.07 0.47 14.64
N THR A 168 -4.58 1.68 14.84
CA THR A 168 -3.78 2.85 15.19
C THR A 168 -3.94 3.25 16.65
N TYR A 169 -5.00 2.79 17.30
CA TYR A 169 -5.27 2.93 18.72
C TYR A 169 -6.13 1.78 19.24
N PRO A 170 -5.81 1.25 20.44
CA PRO A 170 -4.63 1.57 21.24
C PRO A 170 -3.33 1.07 20.61
N LYS A 171 -2.20 1.43 21.20
CA LYS A 171 -0.90 0.89 20.78
C LYS A 171 -0.63 -0.44 21.47
N THR A 172 0.18 -1.29 20.85
CA THR A 172 0.71 -2.49 21.48
C THR A 172 1.34 -2.14 22.84
N GLY A 173 1.06 -2.95 23.86
CA GLY A 173 1.49 -2.72 25.24
C GLY A 173 0.56 -1.81 26.06
N ALA A 174 -0.59 -1.43 25.53
CA ALA A 174 -1.60 -0.69 26.29
C ALA A 174 -2.06 -1.51 27.52
N VAL A 175 -2.32 -0.80 28.62
CA VAL A 175 -2.85 -1.38 29.86
C VAL A 175 -4.24 -0.82 30.08
N VAL A 176 -5.22 -1.72 30.32
CA VAL A 176 -6.62 -1.39 30.57
C VAL A 176 -7.12 -2.11 31.83
N LYS A 177 -8.18 -1.58 32.44
CA LYS A 177 -8.80 -2.22 33.61
C LYS A 177 -9.80 -3.30 33.19
N PRO A 178 -9.97 -4.36 33.98
CA PRO A 178 -11.00 -5.37 33.75
C PRO A 178 -12.39 -4.73 33.61
N GLY A 179 -13.14 -5.11 32.58
CA GLY A 179 -14.48 -4.61 32.31
C GLY A 179 -14.56 -3.14 31.86
N GLN A 180 -13.44 -2.43 31.74
CA GLN A 180 -13.42 -1.08 31.20
C GLN A 180 -13.64 -1.12 29.68
N THR A 181 -14.62 -0.35 29.22
CA THR A 181 -14.82 -0.10 27.79
C THR A 181 -13.76 0.87 27.27
N PHE A 182 -13.16 0.56 26.14
CA PHE A 182 -12.20 1.41 25.45
C PHE A 182 -12.33 1.32 23.94
N GLU A 183 -11.99 2.40 23.26
CA GLU A 183 -12.04 2.49 21.80
C GLU A 183 -10.91 1.67 21.16
N VAL A 184 -11.23 0.98 20.06
CA VAL A 184 -10.27 0.44 19.09
C VAL A 184 -10.55 1.12 17.74
N ARG A 185 -9.54 1.71 17.14
CA ARG A 185 -9.67 2.38 15.85
C ARG A 185 -8.45 2.20 14.95
N GLY A 186 -8.67 2.43 13.67
CA GLY A 186 -7.61 2.33 12.68
C GLY A 186 -8.06 2.71 11.28
N HIS A 187 -7.29 2.25 10.30
CA HIS A 187 -7.54 2.50 8.89
C HIS A 187 -7.55 1.19 8.11
N ALA A 188 -8.38 1.15 7.06
CA ALA A 188 -8.42 0.04 6.12
C ALA A 188 -8.45 0.57 4.68
N TRP A 189 -7.89 -0.18 3.72
CA TRP A 189 -7.82 0.17 2.30
C TRP A 189 -7.75 -1.09 1.43
N ALA A 190 -8.06 -0.98 0.15
CA ALA A 190 -8.17 -2.14 -0.74
C ALA A 190 -7.66 -1.88 -2.18
N GLY A 191 -6.57 -1.14 -2.34
CA GLY A 191 -6.01 -0.89 -3.66
C GLY A 191 -6.96 -0.12 -4.57
N ASP A 192 -7.36 -0.71 -5.70
CA ASP A 192 -8.33 -0.12 -6.64
C ASP A 192 -9.79 -0.33 -6.22
N LEU A 193 -10.02 -1.08 -5.15
CA LEU A 193 -11.34 -1.40 -4.60
C LEU A 193 -11.61 -0.60 -3.33
N THR A 194 -12.86 -0.64 -2.84
CA THR A 194 -13.24 -0.16 -1.53
C THR A 194 -13.22 -1.28 -0.50
N VAL A 195 -13.18 -0.91 0.79
CA VAL A 195 -13.33 -1.87 1.89
C VAL A 195 -14.81 -2.07 2.16
N GLY A 196 -15.29 -3.31 2.07
CA GLY A 196 -16.69 -3.66 2.34
C GLY A 196 -17.01 -3.80 3.81
N LYS A 197 -16.07 -4.34 4.62
CA LYS A 197 -16.21 -4.45 6.07
C LYS A 197 -14.87 -4.57 6.79
N VAL A 198 -14.87 -4.23 8.06
CA VAL A 198 -13.76 -4.46 9.00
C VAL A 198 -14.29 -5.20 10.23
N GLU A 199 -13.57 -6.21 10.65
CA GLU A 199 -13.94 -7.06 11.78
C GLU A 199 -12.81 -7.10 12.82
N ILE A 200 -13.17 -7.16 14.10
CA ILE A 200 -12.26 -7.23 15.25
C ILE A 200 -12.44 -8.58 15.94
N SER A 201 -11.36 -9.17 16.41
CA SER A 201 -11.35 -10.35 17.26
C SER A 201 -10.56 -10.09 18.54
N LEU A 202 -11.05 -10.61 19.67
CA LEU A 202 -10.40 -10.57 21.00
C LEU A 202 -9.94 -11.95 21.46
N ASP A 203 -10.17 -12.99 20.68
CA ASP A 203 -9.97 -14.40 21.00
C ASP A 203 -9.07 -15.13 19.99
N PHE A 204 -8.04 -14.42 19.51
CA PHE A 204 -7.06 -14.94 18.54
C PHE A 204 -7.70 -15.38 17.21
N GLY A 205 -8.77 -14.69 16.79
CA GLY A 205 -9.44 -14.93 15.52
C GLY A 205 -10.44 -16.08 15.51
N GLN A 206 -10.89 -16.55 16.67
CA GLN A 206 -11.94 -17.59 16.75
C GLN A 206 -13.31 -16.99 16.45
N THR A 207 -13.60 -15.81 17.01
CA THR A 207 -14.81 -15.06 16.70
C THR A 207 -14.47 -13.65 16.18
N TRP A 208 -15.37 -13.07 15.41
CA TRP A 208 -15.18 -11.78 14.77
C TRP A 208 -16.45 -10.94 14.92
N GLU A 209 -16.27 -9.69 15.34
CA GLU A 209 -17.33 -8.69 15.46
C GLU A 209 -17.07 -7.54 14.48
N GLU A 210 -18.10 -7.06 13.81
CA GLU A 210 -17.98 -5.99 12.84
C GLU A 210 -17.75 -4.64 13.52
N ALA A 211 -16.74 -3.90 13.06
CA ALA A 211 -16.46 -2.54 13.49
C ALA A 211 -17.22 -1.54 12.62
N ASN A 212 -17.52 -0.37 13.19
CA ASN A 212 -18.10 0.74 12.43
C ASN A 212 -17.07 1.29 11.44
N LEU A 213 -17.34 1.13 10.15
CA LEU A 213 -16.52 1.57 9.04
C LEU A 213 -17.12 2.83 8.43
N LYS A 214 -16.31 3.91 8.31
CA LYS A 214 -16.74 5.13 7.64
C LYS A 214 -16.71 4.98 6.13
N GLU A 215 -17.63 5.66 5.46
CA GLU A 215 -17.56 5.82 4.01
C GLU A 215 -16.25 6.49 3.59
N PRO A 216 -15.62 6.03 2.50
CA PRO A 216 -14.40 6.62 2.00
C PRO A 216 -14.67 8.00 1.36
N LEU A 217 -13.72 8.91 1.41
CA LEU A 217 -13.78 10.18 0.68
C LEU A 217 -13.81 9.96 -0.85
N ASN A 218 -13.13 8.92 -1.29
CA ASN A 218 -13.18 8.36 -2.64
C ASN A 218 -12.67 6.90 -2.58
N ARG A 219 -12.86 6.13 -3.65
CA ARG A 219 -12.51 4.70 -3.70
C ARG A 219 -11.05 4.35 -3.37
N LEU A 220 -10.11 5.29 -3.51
CA LEU A 220 -8.67 5.07 -3.29
C LEU A 220 -8.21 5.60 -1.93
N ALA A 221 -9.07 6.31 -1.18
CA ALA A 221 -8.76 6.75 0.18
C ALA A 221 -8.87 5.57 1.17
N TRP A 222 -8.06 5.61 2.21
CA TRP A 222 -8.33 4.69 3.31
C TRP A 222 -9.65 5.05 4.01
N GLN A 223 -10.26 4.07 4.66
CA GLN A 223 -11.48 4.22 5.43
C GLN A 223 -11.15 4.08 6.92
N ASP A 224 -11.65 5.00 7.73
CA ASP A 224 -11.52 4.91 9.17
C ASP A 224 -12.49 3.87 9.71
N PHE A 225 -12.03 3.02 10.59
CA PHE A 225 -12.89 2.15 11.39
C PHE A 225 -12.73 2.43 12.87
N ARG A 226 -13.80 2.18 13.62
CA ARG A 226 -13.80 2.24 15.10
C ARG A 226 -14.81 1.29 15.69
N THR A 227 -14.50 0.81 16.88
CA THR A 227 -15.43 0.05 17.72
C THR A 227 -15.06 0.24 19.18
N GLU A 228 -15.96 -0.06 20.07
CA GLU A 228 -15.70 -0.13 21.52
C GLU A 228 -15.62 -1.59 21.94
N VAL A 229 -14.63 -1.91 22.74
CA VAL A 229 -14.43 -3.26 23.28
C VAL A 229 -14.28 -3.23 24.79
N SER A 230 -14.65 -4.33 25.44
CA SER A 230 -14.47 -4.53 26.89
C SER A 230 -13.93 -5.93 27.12
N ILE A 231 -12.94 -6.05 27.98
CA ILE A 231 -12.32 -7.33 28.33
C ILE A 231 -12.51 -7.53 29.84
N PRO A 232 -13.34 -8.52 30.27
CA PRO A 232 -13.76 -8.62 31.64
C PRO A 232 -12.70 -9.19 32.59
N GLU A 233 -11.79 -10.02 32.08
CA GLU A 233 -10.83 -10.76 32.92
C GLU A 233 -9.41 -10.21 32.78
N LYS A 234 -8.64 -10.28 33.86
CA LYS A 234 -7.21 -9.95 33.87
C LYS A 234 -6.43 -10.93 33.00
N GLY A 235 -5.44 -10.40 32.26
CA GLY A 235 -4.60 -11.25 31.44
C GLY A 235 -3.91 -10.54 30.29
N TYR A 236 -3.31 -11.34 29.41
CA TYR A 236 -2.77 -10.92 28.14
C TYR A 236 -3.78 -11.21 27.04
N TYR A 237 -4.03 -10.21 26.20
CA TYR A 237 -4.94 -10.32 25.07
C TYR A 237 -4.30 -9.76 23.81
N GLU A 238 -4.71 -10.27 22.68
CA GLU A 238 -4.42 -9.66 21.40
C GLU A 238 -5.73 -9.18 20.76
N ILE A 239 -5.70 -7.95 20.26
CA ILE A 239 -6.80 -7.41 19.45
C ILE A 239 -6.36 -7.54 17.99
N TRP A 240 -7.12 -8.31 17.24
CA TRP A 240 -6.87 -8.56 15.83
C TRP A 240 -7.86 -7.79 14.97
N VAL A 241 -7.41 -7.30 13.79
CA VAL A 241 -8.29 -6.64 12.83
C VAL A 241 -8.14 -7.28 11.47
N LYS A 242 -9.26 -7.46 10.79
CA LYS A 242 -9.37 -8.03 9.45
C LYS A 242 -10.29 -7.16 8.60
N ALA A 243 -9.80 -6.70 7.45
CA ALA A 243 -10.63 -6.05 6.44
C ALA A 243 -10.98 -7.03 5.31
N THR A 244 -12.16 -6.83 4.74
CA THR A 244 -12.67 -7.53 3.56
C THR A 244 -13.02 -6.48 2.51
N ASP A 245 -12.57 -6.66 1.26
CA ASP A 245 -12.91 -5.75 0.16
C ASP A 245 -14.33 -5.95 -0.36
N GLU A 246 -14.78 -5.07 -1.25
CA GLU A 246 -16.13 -5.09 -1.83
C GLU A 246 -16.43 -6.36 -2.64
N ASN A 247 -15.41 -7.09 -3.07
CA ASN A 247 -15.55 -8.38 -3.75
C ASN A 247 -15.54 -9.59 -2.78
N GLY A 248 -15.53 -9.36 -1.47
CA GLY A 248 -15.56 -10.38 -0.44
C GLY A 248 -14.21 -11.04 -0.15
N LYS A 249 -13.10 -10.51 -0.69
CA LYS A 249 -11.76 -11.03 -0.40
C LYS A 249 -11.25 -10.45 0.91
N SER A 250 -11.00 -11.30 1.90
CA SER A 250 -10.52 -10.91 3.22
C SER A 250 -9.01 -11.01 3.35
N GLN A 251 -8.46 -10.25 4.29
CA GLN A 251 -7.09 -10.43 4.77
C GLN A 251 -6.90 -11.85 5.31
N PRO A 252 -5.78 -12.53 5.00
CA PRO A 252 -5.44 -13.81 5.60
C PRO A 252 -4.96 -13.63 7.04
N MET A 253 -5.13 -14.64 7.87
CA MET A 253 -4.64 -14.65 9.26
C MET A 253 -3.12 -14.48 9.34
N VAL A 254 -2.39 -15.06 8.39
CA VAL A 254 -0.93 -15.04 8.30
C VAL A 254 -0.49 -14.69 6.89
N VAL A 255 0.76 -14.26 6.74
CA VAL A 255 1.35 -13.97 5.42
C VAL A 255 1.24 -15.20 4.52
N ARG A 256 0.60 -15.03 3.36
CA ARG A 256 0.43 -16.09 2.37
C ARG A 256 1.67 -16.19 1.47
N GLY A 257 2.43 -17.24 1.67
CA GLY A 257 3.61 -17.51 0.87
C GLY A 257 4.78 -16.60 1.22
N TRP A 258 5.90 -16.88 0.60
CA TRP A 258 7.13 -16.13 0.75
C TRP A 258 7.53 -15.51 -0.59
N ASN A 259 8.08 -14.30 -0.56
CA ASN A 259 8.79 -13.75 -1.69
C ASN A 259 10.04 -13.02 -1.21
N ARG A 260 11.08 -13.04 -2.04
CA ARG A 260 12.42 -12.54 -1.70
C ARG A 260 12.42 -11.10 -1.16
N ARG A 261 11.46 -10.28 -1.55
CA ARG A 261 11.38 -8.86 -1.18
C ARG A 261 10.36 -8.58 -0.09
N GLY A 262 9.61 -9.59 0.36
CA GLY A 262 8.58 -9.42 1.38
C GLY A 262 7.52 -8.39 0.98
N TYR A 263 7.12 -8.41 -0.29
CA TYR A 263 6.07 -7.55 -0.81
C TYR A 263 4.68 -8.12 -0.53
N LEU A 264 3.69 -7.22 -0.48
CA LEU A 264 2.27 -7.53 -0.39
C LEU A 264 1.87 -8.28 0.88
N ASN A 265 2.58 -8.07 1.99
CA ASN A 265 2.09 -8.57 3.27
C ASN A 265 0.78 -7.85 3.62
N ASN A 266 -0.31 -8.60 3.62
CA ASN A 266 -1.64 -8.15 4.02
C ASN A 266 -2.26 -9.07 5.09
N ALA A 267 -1.44 -9.77 5.89
CA ALA A 267 -1.95 -10.51 7.02
C ALA A 267 -2.73 -9.62 7.99
N THR A 268 -3.64 -10.20 8.76
CA THR A 268 -4.38 -9.49 9.82
C THR A 268 -3.39 -8.76 10.74
N HIS A 269 -3.68 -7.50 11.03
CA HIS A 269 -2.88 -6.74 11.99
C HIS A 269 -3.35 -7.03 13.41
N ARG A 270 -2.42 -7.06 14.36
CA ARG A 270 -2.70 -7.33 15.76
C ARG A 270 -1.88 -6.46 16.68
N ILE A 271 -2.43 -6.17 17.83
CA ILE A 271 -1.79 -5.48 18.94
C ILE A 271 -1.97 -6.26 20.22
N ALA A 272 -1.00 -6.16 21.13
CA ALA A 272 -1.08 -6.77 22.46
C ALA A 272 -1.64 -5.77 23.46
N VAL A 273 -2.52 -6.22 24.36
CA VAL A 273 -3.11 -5.44 25.45
C VAL A 273 -2.99 -6.24 26.74
N LYS A 274 -2.60 -5.57 27.83
CA LYS A 274 -2.61 -6.12 29.19
C LYS A 274 -3.83 -5.63 29.94
N VAL A 275 -4.55 -6.52 30.56
CA VAL A 275 -5.70 -6.23 31.44
C VAL A 275 -5.29 -6.48 32.89
N GLU A 276 -5.24 -5.44 33.73
CA GLU A 276 -4.81 -5.54 35.15
C GLU A 276 -5.52 -4.60 36.09
#